data_5645a5ef0a123ef93569a23f3882461c
#
_entry.id   5645a5ef0a123ef93569a23f3882461c
#
_cell.length_a   1.000
_cell.length_b   1.000
_cell.length_c   1.000
_cell.angle_alpha   90.00
_cell.angle_beta   90.00
_cell.angle_gamma   90.00
#
_symmetry.space_group_name_H-M   'P 1'
#
loop_
_entity.id
_entity.type
_entity.pdbx_description
1 polymer ?
#
loop_
_entity_poly.entity_id
_entity_poly.type
_entity_poly.pdbx_seq_one_letter_code
_entity_poly.pdbx_strand_id
1 'polypeptide(L)'
;MLEKLIEQYGYAAIYIGTLFEGEISLIVAGYLAHESLLNFWGVVFVGVLGAITGDNIWYFVAKKRGGKMLTRTPRIQAKAEALSNHLRINSPLMMFGSHFFIGFRSLIAIMIALKGVPQRQFALYNLLGSSVWALLVCCLGYLFGTQIEEFVGKLSLIEGVLIALTVMVVLVGLIRGIEALWLKSS
;
A
#
# COMPACT_ATOMS: atom_id res chain seq x y z
N MET A 1 -9.00 -22.02 -16.98
CA MET A 1 -8.77 -22.50 -15.59
C MET A 1 -8.25 -21.36 -14.70
N LEU A 2 -7.27 -20.60 -15.17
CA LEU A 2 -6.71 -19.44 -14.43
C LEU A 2 -7.76 -18.33 -14.21
N GLU A 3 -8.55 -18.00 -15.24
CA GLU A 3 -9.62 -16.99 -15.16
C GLU A 3 -10.62 -17.30 -14.05
N LYS A 4 -11.09 -18.56 -13.96
CA LYS A 4 -12.00 -18.98 -12.88
C LYS A 4 -11.38 -18.84 -11.48
N LEU A 5 -10.07 -19.06 -11.35
CA LEU A 5 -9.37 -18.84 -10.08
C LEU A 5 -9.27 -17.36 -9.73
N ILE A 6 -9.03 -16.50 -10.73
CA ILE A 6 -9.00 -15.04 -10.55
C ILE A 6 -10.39 -14.53 -10.16
N GLU A 7 -11.45 -14.97 -10.85
CA GLU A 7 -12.82 -14.58 -10.51
C GLU A 7 -13.21 -15.03 -9.09
N GLN A 8 -12.79 -16.22 -8.67
CA GLN A 8 -13.18 -16.81 -7.39
C GLN A 8 -12.35 -16.27 -6.22
N TYR A 9 -11.03 -16.11 -6.40
CA TYR A 9 -10.09 -15.77 -5.31
C TYR A 9 -9.45 -14.39 -5.46
N GLY A 10 -9.64 -13.70 -6.57
CA GLY A 10 -8.99 -12.41 -6.86
C GLY A 10 -9.26 -11.36 -5.80
N TYR A 11 -10.50 -11.21 -5.38
CA TYR A 11 -10.85 -10.24 -4.31
C TYR A 11 -10.23 -10.59 -2.96
N ALA A 12 -10.13 -11.88 -2.62
CA ALA A 12 -9.45 -12.30 -1.39
C ALA A 12 -7.95 -12.03 -1.47
N ALA A 13 -7.33 -12.29 -2.62
CA ALA A 13 -5.93 -11.98 -2.86
C ALA A 13 -5.64 -10.48 -2.80
N ILE A 14 -6.52 -9.64 -3.37
CA ILE A 14 -6.42 -8.18 -3.29
C ILE A 14 -6.52 -7.72 -1.83
N TYR A 15 -7.49 -8.22 -1.07
CA TYR A 15 -7.66 -7.87 0.35
C TYR A 15 -6.41 -8.19 1.15
N ILE A 16 -5.87 -9.41 1.02
CA ILE A 16 -4.65 -9.84 1.70
C ILE A 16 -3.45 -9.01 1.24
N GLY A 17 -3.30 -8.80 -0.06
CA GLY A 17 -2.21 -8.02 -0.63
C GLY A 17 -2.22 -6.57 -0.13
N THR A 18 -3.37 -5.92 -0.15
CA THR A 18 -3.51 -4.53 0.32
C THR A 18 -3.36 -4.37 1.83
N LEU A 19 -3.52 -5.43 2.60
CA LEU A 19 -3.28 -5.45 4.04
C LEU A 19 -1.79 -5.24 4.38
N PHE A 20 -0.88 -5.76 3.54
CA PHE A 20 0.57 -5.69 3.74
C PHE A 20 1.23 -4.60 2.88
N GLU A 21 1.15 -4.73 1.56
CA GLU A 21 1.71 -3.80 0.56
C GLU A 21 0.67 -3.62 -0.57
N GLY A 22 -0.13 -2.56 -0.47
CA GLY A 22 -1.30 -2.39 -1.32
C GLY A 22 -1.00 -1.88 -2.72
N GLU A 23 0.09 -1.13 -2.93
CA GLU A 23 0.38 -0.43 -4.17
C GLU A 23 0.37 -1.40 -5.36
N ILE A 24 1.06 -2.48 -5.20
CA ILE A 24 1.28 -3.47 -6.24
C ILE A 24 0.05 -4.33 -6.46
N SER A 25 -0.56 -4.77 -5.36
CA SER A 25 -1.79 -5.56 -5.42
C SER A 25 -2.89 -4.81 -6.16
N LEU A 26 -2.99 -3.47 -5.97
CA LEU A 26 -3.97 -2.63 -6.63
C LEU A 26 -3.61 -2.31 -8.09
N ILE A 27 -2.33 -2.13 -8.42
CA ILE A 27 -1.90 -1.97 -9.83
C ILE A 27 -2.25 -3.22 -10.61
N VAL A 28 -1.87 -4.40 -10.11
CA VAL A 28 -2.20 -5.69 -10.76
C VAL A 28 -3.72 -5.90 -10.85
N ALA A 29 -4.45 -5.59 -9.78
CA ALA A 29 -5.90 -5.73 -9.78
C ALA A 29 -6.60 -4.73 -10.73
N GLY A 30 -6.06 -3.52 -10.88
CA GLY A 30 -6.50 -2.53 -11.87
C GLY A 30 -6.30 -3.04 -13.29
N TYR A 31 -5.17 -3.65 -13.58
CA TYR A 31 -4.93 -4.34 -14.84
C TYR A 31 -5.91 -5.50 -15.07
N LEU A 32 -6.15 -6.36 -14.08
CA LEU A 32 -7.12 -7.44 -14.19
C LEU A 32 -8.56 -6.93 -14.38
N ALA A 33 -8.87 -5.75 -13.85
CA ALA A 33 -10.15 -5.10 -14.09
C ALA A 33 -10.24 -4.53 -15.53
N HIS A 34 -9.13 -4.07 -16.12
CA HIS A 34 -9.05 -3.70 -17.52
C HIS A 34 -9.35 -4.89 -18.43
N GLU A 35 -8.75 -6.06 -18.15
CA GLU A 35 -9.00 -7.33 -18.84
C GLU A 35 -10.42 -7.89 -18.61
N SER A 36 -11.31 -7.15 -17.93
CA SER A 36 -12.66 -7.58 -17.58
C SER A 36 -12.75 -8.84 -16.71
N LEU A 37 -11.65 -9.27 -16.09
CA LEU A 37 -11.59 -10.41 -15.17
C LEU A 37 -12.13 -10.07 -13.79
N LEU A 38 -12.07 -8.79 -13.39
CA LEU A 38 -12.58 -8.28 -12.12
C LEU A 38 -13.39 -7.00 -12.35
N ASN A 39 -14.33 -6.72 -11.46
CA ASN A 39 -15.05 -5.45 -11.51
C ASN A 39 -14.18 -4.33 -10.89
N PHE A 40 -13.97 -3.23 -11.61
CA PHE A 40 -13.14 -2.10 -11.19
C PHE A 40 -13.54 -1.53 -9.82
N TRP A 41 -14.83 -1.25 -9.61
CA TRP A 41 -15.32 -0.72 -8.34
C TRP A 41 -15.21 -1.72 -7.19
N GLY A 42 -15.38 -3.02 -7.50
CA GLY A 42 -15.15 -4.11 -6.56
C GLY A 42 -13.69 -4.16 -6.10
N VAL A 43 -12.74 -4.00 -7.02
CA VAL A 43 -11.31 -3.91 -6.73
C VAL A 43 -10.99 -2.72 -5.83
N VAL A 44 -11.48 -1.52 -6.19
CA VAL A 44 -11.28 -0.31 -5.39
C VAL A 44 -11.84 -0.51 -3.97
N PHE A 45 -13.06 -1.01 -3.85
CA PHE A 45 -13.73 -1.22 -2.56
C PHE A 45 -12.96 -2.21 -1.66
N VAL A 46 -12.58 -3.36 -2.21
CA VAL A 46 -11.81 -4.38 -1.47
C VAL A 46 -10.41 -3.86 -1.10
N GLY A 47 -9.78 -3.10 -2.00
CA GLY A 47 -8.50 -2.46 -1.73
C GLY A 47 -8.56 -1.47 -0.57
N VAL A 48 -9.60 -0.63 -0.53
CA VAL A 48 -9.84 0.29 0.59
C VAL A 48 -10.04 -0.48 1.90
N LEU A 49 -10.85 -1.55 1.89
CA LEU A 49 -11.08 -2.38 3.08
C LEU A 49 -9.79 -3.01 3.60
N GLY A 50 -8.97 -3.57 2.72
CA GLY A 50 -7.68 -4.16 3.10
C GLY A 50 -6.71 -3.12 3.68
N ALA A 51 -6.60 -1.96 3.03
CA ALA A 51 -5.76 -0.87 3.50
C ALA A 51 -6.17 -0.38 4.90
N ILE A 52 -7.47 -0.09 5.10
CA ILE A 52 -7.99 0.36 6.40
C ILE A 52 -7.74 -0.70 7.47
N THR A 53 -7.98 -1.97 7.15
CA THR A 53 -7.77 -3.07 8.11
C THR A 53 -6.30 -3.15 8.52
N GLY A 54 -5.37 -3.11 7.56
CA GLY A 54 -3.94 -3.16 7.81
C GLY A 54 -3.46 -2.01 8.70
N ASP A 55 -3.84 -0.78 8.37
CA ASP A 55 -3.43 0.40 9.13
C ASP A 55 -4.03 0.42 10.54
N ASN A 56 -5.29 0.00 10.70
CA ASN A 56 -5.90 -0.11 12.03
C ASN A 56 -5.23 -1.19 12.88
N ILE A 57 -4.81 -2.31 12.30
CA ILE A 57 -4.06 -3.35 13.02
C ILE A 57 -2.77 -2.73 13.59
N TRP A 58 -1.98 -2.02 12.76
CA TRP A 58 -0.75 -1.38 13.20
C TRP A 58 -0.98 -0.29 14.24
N TYR A 59 -2.03 0.53 14.06
CA TYR A 59 -2.44 1.53 15.04
C TYR A 59 -2.76 0.89 16.40
N PHE A 60 -3.56 -0.19 16.45
CA PHE A 60 -3.93 -0.86 17.70
C PHE A 60 -2.76 -1.58 18.35
N VAL A 61 -1.91 -2.24 17.56
CA VAL A 61 -0.68 -2.87 18.07
C VAL A 61 0.21 -1.84 18.73
N ALA A 62 0.40 -0.69 18.08
CA ALA A 62 1.18 0.40 18.64
C ALA A 62 0.56 0.99 19.91
N LYS A 63 -0.75 1.19 19.93
CA LYS A 63 -1.46 1.71 21.11
C LYS A 63 -1.37 0.78 22.32
N LYS A 64 -1.39 -0.55 22.10
CA LYS A 64 -1.30 -1.55 23.18
C LYS A 64 0.15 -1.83 23.62
N ARG A 65 1.10 -1.86 22.70
CA ARG A 65 2.49 -2.27 22.95
C ARG A 65 3.50 -1.12 22.86
N GLY A 66 3.06 0.07 22.51
CA GLY A 66 3.67 1.40 22.39
C GLY A 66 5.19 1.50 22.43
N GLY A 67 5.74 1.84 23.58
CA GLY A 67 7.17 2.11 23.71
C GLY A 67 8.09 0.90 23.48
N LYS A 68 7.65 -0.33 23.79
CA LYS A 68 8.48 -1.53 23.65
C LYS A 68 8.75 -1.95 22.21
N MET A 69 7.91 -1.53 21.28
CA MET A 69 8.04 -1.92 19.87
C MET A 69 9.06 -1.05 19.12
N LEU A 70 9.09 0.24 19.43
CA LEU A 70 10.08 1.19 18.88
C LEU A 70 11.50 0.94 19.43
N THR A 71 11.62 0.61 20.72
CA THR A 71 12.93 0.41 21.36
C THR A 71 13.62 -0.90 21.01
N ARG A 72 12.89 -1.90 20.50
CA ARG A 72 13.44 -3.22 20.16
C ARG A 72 14.14 -3.29 18.79
N THR A 73 13.88 -2.37 17.88
CA THR A 73 14.45 -2.42 16.53
C THR A 73 15.07 -1.07 16.17
N PRO A 74 16.41 -0.95 16.26
CA PRO A 74 17.12 0.33 16.01
C PRO A 74 16.79 0.96 14.64
N ARG A 75 16.56 0.14 13.63
CA ARG A 75 16.17 0.61 12.28
C ARG A 75 14.79 1.26 12.25
N ILE A 76 13.83 0.73 13.01
CA ILE A 76 12.48 1.32 13.10
C ILE A 76 12.54 2.62 13.89
N GLN A 77 13.35 2.68 14.94
CA GLN A 77 13.56 3.88 15.73
C GLN A 77 14.19 5.00 14.90
N ALA A 78 15.25 4.72 14.14
CA ALA A 78 15.90 5.70 13.28
C ALA A 78 14.96 6.24 12.19
N LYS A 79 14.17 5.36 11.55
CA LYS A 79 13.13 5.77 10.58
C LYS A 79 12.04 6.63 11.22
N ALA A 80 11.60 6.28 12.44
CA ALA A 80 10.60 7.02 13.18
C ALA A 80 11.11 8.42 13.59
N GLU A 81 12.34 8.54 14.05
CA GLU A 81 12.96 9.80 14.42
C GLU A 81 13.16 10.71 13.19
N ALA A 82 13.70 10.19 12.10
CA ALA A 82 13.85 10.92 10.85
C ALA A 82 12.50 11.46 10.36
N LEU A 83 11.46 10.62 10.39
CA LEU A 83 10.11 10.99 9.96
C LEU A 83 9.47 12.03 10.90
N SER A 84 9.67 11.90 12.24
CA SER A 84 9.09 12.81 13.23
C SER A 84 9.69 14.21 13.19
N ASN A 85 10.95 14.32 12.80
CA ASN A 85 11.67 15.59 12.70
C ASN A 85 11.25 16.41 11.47
N HIS A 86 10.82 15.73 10.40
CA HIS A 86 10.48 16.39 9.12
C HIS A 86 8.97 16.56 8.91
N LEU A 87 8.12 15.78 9.59
CA LEU A 87 6.69 15.73 9.33
C LEU A 87 5.86 16.02 10.59
N ARG A 88 4.83 16.86 10.43
CA ARG A 88 3.80 17.07 11.46
C ARG A 88 2.83 15.86 11.49
N ILE A 89 3.27 14.76 12.11
CA ILE A 89 2.56 13.47 12.11
C ILE A 89 1.12 13.56 12.66
N ASN A 90 0.87 14.53 13.55
CA ASN A 90 -0.46 14.72 14.14
C ASN A 90 -1.40 15.55 13.24
N SER A 91 -0.95 15.99 12.07
CA SER A 91 -1.81 16.79 11.20
C SER A 91 -2.82 15.91 10.46
N PRO A 92 -4.06 16.40 10.24
CA PRO A 92 -5.04 15.73 9.41
C PRO A 92 -4.51 15.39 8.00
N LEU A 93 -3.75 16.30 7.43
CA LEU A 93 -3.12 16.13 6.13
C LEU A 93 -2.15 14.95 6.10
N MET A 94 -1.40 14.72 7.18
CA MET A 94 -0.48 13.58 7.27
C MET A 94 -1.21 12.26 7.42
N MET A 95 -2.32 12.22 8.17
CA MET A 95 -3.15 11.04 8.30
C MET A 95 -3.80 10.67 6.95
N PHE A 96 -4.29 11.66 6.22
CA PHE A 96 -4.85 11.48 4.87
C PHE A 96 -3.77 11.05 3.88
N GLY A 97 -2.61 11.72 3.89
CA GLY A 97 -1.51 11.52 2.94
C GLY A 97 -0.62 10.31 3.24
N SER A 98 -0.82 9.62 4.37
CA SER A 98 0.04 8.50 4.78
C SER A 98 0.17 7.40 3.73
N HIS A 99 -0.88 7.17 2.93
CA HIS A 99 -0.92 6.17 1.87
C HIS A 99 0.00 6.48 0.68
N PHE A 100 0.37 7.75 0.49
CA PHE A 100 1.26 8.18 -0.59
C PHE A 100 2.75 8.02 -0.23
N PHE A 101 3.05 7.69 1.03
CA PHE A 101 4.41 7.41 1.49
C PHE A 101 4.70 5.91 1.38
N ILE A 102 5.11 5.48 0.19
CA ILE A 102 5.40 4.08 -0.13
C ILE A 102 6.39 3.50 0.89
N GLY A 103 6.07 2.34 1.45
CA GLY A 103 6.92 1.67 2.45
C GLY A 103 6.89 2.25 3.87
N PHE A 104 6.29 3.44 4.09
CA PHE A 104 6.21 4.09 5.41
C PHE A 104 4.80 4.08 6.02
N ARG A 105 3.79 3.64 5.28
CA ARG A 105 2.38 3.67 5.71
C ARG A 105 2.17 3.07 7.10
N SER A 106 2.64 1.85 7.31
CA SER A 106 2.52 1.15 8.60
C SER A 106 3.26 1.87 9.74
N LEU A 107 4.44 2.44 9.44
CA LEU A 107 5.22 3.21 10.40
C LEU A 107 4.50 4.51 10.80
N ILE A 108 3.90 5.21 9.84
CA ILE A 108 3.11 6.42 10.08
C ILE A 108 1.91 6.09 10.98
N ALA A 109 1.18 4.99 10.73
CA ALA A 109 0.07 4.54 11.56
C ALA A 109 0.51 4.26 13.01
N ILE A 110 1.68 3.60 13.19
CA ILE A 110 2.30 3.38 14.50
C ILE A 110 2.61 4.71 15.19
N MET A 111 3.23 5.65 14.50
CA MET A 111 3.62 6.94 15.07
C MET A 111 2.41 7.80 15.45
N ILE A 112 1.35 7.80 14.64
CA ILE A 112 0.08 8.47 14.95
C ILE A 112 -0.52 7.92 16.24
N ALA A 113 -0.51 6.59 16.41
CA ALA A 113 -1.00 5.94 17.62
C ALA A 113 -0.19 6.32 18.87
N LEU A 114 1.16 6.38 18.76
CA LEU A 114 2.07 6.74 19.83
C LEU A 114 1.97 8.20 20.25
N LYS A 115 1.62 9.09 19.32
CA LYS A 115 1.35 10.52 19.60
C LYS A 115 -0.01 10.74 20.26
N GLY A 116 -0.78 9.67 20.53
CA GLY A 116 -2.05 9.76 21.26
C GLY A 116 -3.23 10.30 20.43
N VAL A 117 -3.12 10.33 19.11
CA VAL A 117 -4.24 10.75 18.24
C VAL A 117 -5.44 9.83 18.48
N PRO A 118 -6.67 10.39 18.65
CA PRO A 118 -7.87 9.58 18.85
C PRO A 118 -8.14 8.66 17.66
N GLN A 119 -8.54 7.40 17.94
CA GLN A 119 -8.82 6.43 16.89
C GLN A 119 -9.87 6.89 15.88
N ARG A 120 -10.92 7.57 16.35
CA ARG A 120 -11.99 8.08 15.46
C ARG A 120 -11.45 9.05 14.42
N GLN A 121 -10.54 9.94 14.85
CA GLN A 121 -9.90 10.90 13.96
C GLN A 121 -8.98 10.18 12.97
N PHE A 122 -8.15 9.26 13.44
CA PHE A 122 -7.31 8.44 12.56
C PHE A 122 -8.14 7.66 11.54
N ALA A 123 -9.18 6.94 11.99
CA ALA A 123 -10.03 6.12 11.11
C ALA A 123 -10.72 6.94 10.01
N LEU A 124 -11.20 8.16 10.33
CA LEU A 124 -11.84 9.02 9.34
C LEU A 124 -10.87 9.47 8.24
N TYR A 125 -9.71 10.02 8.62
CA TYR A 125 -8.71 10.47 7.64
C TYR A 125 -8.07 9.31 6.89
N ASN A 126 -7.90 8.15 7.55
CA ASN A 126 -7.43 6.93 6.93
C ASN A 126 -8.43 6.42 5.88
N LEU A 127 -9.73 6.43 6.17
CA LEU A 127 -10.78 6.07 5.21
C LEU A 127 -10.74 6.99 3.98
N LEU A 128 -10.69 8.31 4.19
CA LEU A 128 -10.63 9.26 3.08
C LEU A 128 -9.35 9.11 2.25
N GLY A 129 -8.20 8.98 2.92
CA GLY A 129 -6.90 8.82 2.27
C GLY A 129 -6.81 7.51 1.48
N SER A 130 -7.22 6.40 2.09
CA SER A 130 -7.22 5.08 1.42
C SER A 130 -8.18 5.03 0.23
N SER A 131 -9.32 5.72 0.29
CA SER A 131 -10.27 5.76 -0.82
C SER A 131 -9.69 6.48 -2.03
N VAL A 132 -9.10 7.67 -1.82
CA VAL A 132 -8.45 8.42 -2.91
C VAL A 132 -7.24 7.67 -3.45
N TRP A 133 -6.40 7.15 -2.57
CA TRP A 133 -5.23 6.39 -2.94
C TRP A 133 -5.57 5.11 -3.72
N ALA A 134 -6.52 4.30 -3.23
CA ALA A 134 -6.92 3.06 -3.90
C ALA A 134 -7.51 3.34 -5.29
N LEU A 135 -8.32 4.39 -5.42
CA LEU A 135 -8.86 4.82 -6.70
C LEU A 135 -7.75 5.21 -7.67
N LEU A 136 -6.80 6.05 -7.24
CA LEU A 136 -5.68 6.49 -8.09
C LEU A 136 -4.80 5.33 -8.52
N VAL A 137 -4.40 4.45 -7.58
CA VAL A 137 -3.53 3.32 -7.89
C VAL A 137 -4.23 2.30 -8.79
N CYS A 138 -5.52 2.03 -8.54
CA CYS A 138 -6.32 1.17 -9.41
C CYS A 138 -6.51 1.77 -10.81
N CYS A 139 -6.76 3.08 -10.92
CA CYS A 139 -6.81 3.79 -12.20
C CYS A 139 -5.48 3.68 -12.96
N LEU A 140 -4.35 3.86 -12.28
CA LEU A 140 -3.04 3.67 -12.90
C LEU A 140 -2.90 2.25 -13.47
N GLY A 141 -3.20 1.21 -12.68
CA GLY A 141 -3.17 -0.17 -13.13
C GLY A 141 -4.08 -0.42 -14.34
N TYR A 142 -5.29 0.16 -14.32
CA TYR A 142 -6.26 0.07 -15.40
C TYR A 142 -5.78 0.75 -16.69
N LEU A 143 -5.19 1.96 -16.58
CA LEU A 143 -4.68 2.73 -17.72
C LEU A 143 -3.40 2.11 -18.29
N PHE A 144 -2.50 1.62 -17.42
CA PHE A 144 -1.30 0.92 -17.88
C PHE A 144 -1.63 -0.41 -18.57
N GLY A 145 -2.76 -1.05 -18.25
CA GLY A 145 -3.28 -2.22 -18.98
C GLY A 145 -3.39 -1.96 -20.47
N THR A 146 -3.97 -0.80 -20.88
CA THR A 146 -4.10 -0.41 -22.29
C THR A 146 -2.75 -0.20 -22.97
N GLN A 147 -1.79 0.39 -22.28
CA GLN A 147 -0.46 0.66 -22.82
C GLN A 147 0.37 -0.62 -22.98
N ILE A 148 0.20 -1.57 -22.07
CA ILE A 148 0.88 -2.86 -22.13
C ILE A 148 0.36 -3.68 -23.31
N GLU A 149 -0.96 -3.69 -23.56
CA GLU A 149 -1.54 -4.35 -24.74
C GLU A 149 -0.99 -3.76 -26.04
N GLU A 150 -0.87 -2.44 -26.13
CA GLU A 150 -0.40 -1.76 -27.32
C GLU A 150 1.11 -2.01 -27.59
N PHE A 151 1.92 -2.10 -26.52
CA PHE A 151 3.36 -2.33 -26.62
C PHE A 151 3.75 -3.81 -26.75
N VAL A 152 3.01 -4.70 -26.14
CA VAL A 152 3.37 -6.11 -25.97
C VAL A 152 2.58 -7.01 -26.89
N GLY A 153 1.55 -6.48 -27.49
CA GLY A 153 0.76 -6.98 -28.64
C GLY A 153 0.49 -8.48 -28.81
N LYS A 154 0.92 -9.35 -27.90
CA LYS A 154 0.71 -10.82 -27.92
C LYS A 154 1.28 -11.58 -26.72
N LEU A 155 1.58 -10.93 -25.60
CA LEU A 155 2.01 -11.70 -24.42
C LEU A 155 0.80 -12.40 -23.79
N SER A 156 1.00 -13.67 -23.40
CA SER A 156 -0.02 -14.38 -22.64
C SER A 156 -0.23 -13.69 -21.29
N LEU A 157 -1.42 -13.77 -20.74
CA LEU A 157 -1.79 -13.18 -19.43
C LEU A 157 -0.79 -13.53 -18.32
N ILE A 158 -0.19 -14.74 -18.40
CA ILE A 158 0.85 -15.23 -17.48
C ILE A 158 2.14 -14.41 -17.61
N GLU A 159 2.55 -14.09 -18.84
CA GLU A 159 3.77 -13.31 -19.10
C GLU A 159 3.60 -11.87 -18.63
N GLY A 160 2.43 -11.26 -18.84
CA GLY A 160 2.10 -9.93 -18.33
C GLY A 160 2.14 -9.86 -16.79
N VAL A 161 1.56 -10.85 -16.11
CA VAL A 161 1.61 -10.95 -14.64
C VAL A 161 3.04 -11.17 -14.14
N LEU A 162 3.83 -12.03 -14.81
CA LEU A 162 5.24 -12.26 -14.44
C LEU A 162 6.10 -11.01 -14.64
N ILE A 163 5.90 -10.26 -15.71
CA ILE A 163 6.58 -8.99 -15.95
C ILE A 163 6.19 -7.97 -14.88
N ALA A 164 4.90 -7.82 -14.57
CA ALA A 164 4.43 -6.93 -13.53
C ALA A 164 5.05 -7.29 -12.17
N LEU A 165 5.07 -8.58 -11.79
CA LEU A 165 5.72 -9.06 -10.58
C LEU A 165 7.23 -8.81 -10.57
N THR A 166 7.91 -8.97 -11.70
CA THR A 166 9.36 -8.74 -11.81
C THR A 166 9.69 -7.25 -11.68
N VAL A 167 8.98 -6.38 -12.39
CA VAL A 167 9.12 -4.91 -12.29
C VAL A 167 8.88 -4.47 -10.85
N MET A 168 7.93 -5.07 -10.19
CA MET A 168 7.61 -4.87 -8.80
C MET A 168 8.78 -5.18 -7.86
N VAL A 169 9.32 -6.39 -7.95
CA VAL A 169 10.45 -6.81 -7.10
C VAL A 169 11.64 -5.87 -7.30
N VAL A 170 11.89 -5.44 -8.54
CA VAL A 170 12.94 -4.48 -8.88
C VAL A 170 12.65 -3.11 -8.28
N LEU A 171 11.43 -2.58 -8.38
CA LEU A 171 11.05 -1.29 -7.79
C LEU A 171 11.16 -1.29 -6.27
N VAL A 172 10.66 -2.34 -5.61
CA VAL A 172 10.80 -2.50 -4.15
C VAL A 172 12.27 -2.59 -3.76
N GLY A 173 13.09 -3.33 -4.53
CA GLY A 173 14.53 -3.44 -4.32
C GLY A 173 15.25 -2.09 -4.46
N LEU A 174 14.89 -1.30 -5.49
CA LEU A 174 15.44 0.05 -5.72
C LEU A 174 15.04 1.01 -4.60
N ILE A 175 13.76 1.02 -4.19
CA ILE A 175 13.27 1.88 -3.08
C ILE A 175 14.02 1.54 -1.80
N ARG A 176 14.14 0.25 -1.46
CA ARG A 176 14.91 -0.20 -0.29
C ARG A 176 16.40 0.12 -0.38
N GLY A 177 16.97 0.06 -1.58
CA GLY A 177 18.35 0.46 -1.85
C GLY A 177 18.57 1.96 -1.63
N ILE A 178 17.70 2.80 -2.15
CA ILE A 178 17.71 4.26 -1.95
C ILE A 178 17.54 4.62 -0.48
N GLU A 179 16.59 3.99 0.23
CA GLU A 179 16.40 4.16 1.67
C GLU A 179 17.65 3.79 2.47
N ALA A 180 18.32 2.68 2.12
CA ALA A 180 19.53 2.24 2.79
C ALA A 180 20.70 3.21 2.57
N LEU A 181 20.81 3.80 1.38
CA LEU A 181 21.81 4.83 1.06
C LEU A 181 21.54 6.14 1.80
N TRP A 182 20.26 6.56 1.88
CA TRP A 182 19.86 7.80 2.56
C TRP A 182 20.10 7.72 4.07
N LEU A 183 19.82 6.56 4.69
CA LEU A 183 20.09 6.32 6.12
C LEU A 183 21.59 6.21 6.44
N LYS A 184 22.45 6.02 5.43
CA LYS A 184 23.89 5.91 5.59
C LYS A 184 24.60 7.26 5.44
N SER A 185 23.91 8.24 4.83
CA SER A 185 24.44 9.60 4.56
C SER A 185 23.97 10.64 5.61
N SER A 186 23.11 10.25 6.55
CA SER A 186 22.66 11.05 7.71
C SER A 186 23.30 10.56 8.98
#